data_241e2216d355140e9464f8f93ec4e91f
#
_entry.id   241e2216d355140e9464f8f93ec4e91f
#
_cell.length_a   1.000
_cell.length_b   1.000
_cell.length_c   1.000
_cell.angle_alpha   90.00
_cell.angle_beta   90.00
_cell.angle_gamma   90.00
#
_symmetry.space_group_name_H-M   'P 1'
#
loop_
_entity.id
_entity.type
_entity.pdbx_description
1 polymer ?
#
loop_
_entity_poly.entity_id
_entity_poly.type
_entity_poly.pdbx_seq_one_letter_code
_entity_poly.pdbx_strand_id
1 'polypeptide(L)'
;MRQLTNFETRDVETLLHPTTNLATHRVSGPLVLERGQGVHVYDTTGKRYIEGLAGLWCTGLGYGNEELIEAAADQMRKLSFTHLFGGRSHEPAIALAEKIKEISPAPTSKVFFTSSGSEANDSQIKLAWYYNNARGKPRKKKIIGRMRGYHGVTIASASKKSRGSDPQGRS
;
A
#
# COMPACT_ATOMS: atom_id res chain seq x y z
N MET A 1 27.20 23.57 3.05
CA MET A 1 26.02 22.75 2.72
C MET A 1 26.32 21.94 1.47
N ARG A 2 25.90 20.68 1.38
CA ARG A 2 26.04 19.89 0.15
C ARG A 2 25.17 20.53 -0.95
N GLN A 3 25.70 20.65 -2.16
CA GLN A 3 24.93 21.08 -3.31
C GLN A 3 24.01 19.91 -3.75
N LEU A 4 22.73 20.17 -3.89
CA LEU A 4 21.77 19.19 -4.40
C LEU A 4 21.94 19.00 -5.90
N THR A 5 21.75 17.77 -6.39
CA THR A 5 21.68 17.48 -7.82
C THR A 5 20.38 18.05 -8.43
N ASN A 6 20.28 18.05 -9.75
CA ASN A 6 19.07 18.51 -10.43
C ASN A 6 17.81 17.72 -10.00
N PHE A 7 17.91 16.38 -9.91
CA PHE A 7 16.78 15.56 -9.46
C PHE A 7 16.40 15.83 -8.01
N GLU A 8 17.37 15.97 -7.12
CA GLU A 8 17.12 16.27 -5.70
C GLU A 8 16.47 17.65 -5.51
N THR A 9 16.88 18.65 -6.28
CA THR A 9 16.30 20.00 -6.26
C THR A 9 14.83 19.95 -6.70
N ARG A 10 14.55 19.31 -7.83
CA ARG A 10 13.19 19.17 -8.35
C ARG A 10 12.27 18.39 -7.42
N ASP A 11 12.79 17.34 -6.77
CA ASP A 11 12.06 16.58 -5.77
C ASP A 11 11.65 17.46 -4.59
N VAL A 12 12.61 18.16 -3.98
CA VAL A 12 12.36 19.07 -2.85
C VAL A 12 11.34 20.16 -3.19
N GLU A 13 11.32 20.63 -4.43
CA GLU A 13 10.40 21.68 -4.89
C GLU A 13 9.00 21.16 -5.19
N THR A 14 8.84 19.89 -5.55
CA THR A 14 7.59 19.40 -6.15
C THR A 14 6.92 18.25 -5.40
N LEU A 15 7.66 17.47 -4.61
CA LEU A 15 7.13 16.29 -3.92
C LEU A 15 6.97 16.51 -2.41
N LEU A 16 5.82 16.09 -1.89
CA LEU A 16 5.58 16.01 -0.45
C LEU A 16 5.81 14.58 0.03
N HIS A 17 6.91 14.33 0.72
CA HIS A 17 7.26 13.02 1.26
C HIS A 17 6.51 12.74 2.56
N PRO A 18 5.75 11.62 2.64
CA PRO A 18 5.14 11.20 3.89
C PRO A 18 6.23 10.75 4.89
N THR A 19 5.93 10.87 6.18
CA THR A 19 6.80 10.41 7.28
C THR A 19 8.23 10.97 7.23
N THR A 20 8.39 12.19 6.69
CA THR A 20 9.69 12.83 6.45
C THR A 20 9.76 14.19 7.14
N ASN A 21 10.88 14.47 7.80
CA ASN A 21 11.13 15.81 8.32
C ASN A 21 11.52 16.75 7.16
N LEU A 22 10.57 17.57 6.72
CA LEU A 22 10.75 18.44 5.56
C LEU A 22 11.85 19.49 5.73
N ALA A 23 12.13 19.95 6.95
CA ALA A 23 13.21 20.89 7.19
C ALA A 23 14.58 20.26 6.91
N THR A 24 14.79 19.03 7.38
CA THR A 24 16.01 18.26 7.09
C THR A 24 16.06 17.87 5.62
N HIS A 25 14.92 17.44 5.04
CA HIS A 25 14.84 17.03 3.64
C HIS A 25 15.26 18.14 2.66
N ARG A 26 14.89 19.39 2.91
CA ARG A 26 15.33 20.54 2.11
C ARG A 26 16.84 20.72 2.07
N VAL A 27 17.55 20.26 3.08
CA VAL A 27 19.01 20.41 3.19
C VAL A 27 19.76 19.19 2.69
N SER A 28 19.27 18.00 3.05
CA SER A 28 19.93 16.73 2.69
C SER A 28 19.56 16.23 1.29
N GLY A 29 18.39 16.62 0.78
CA GLY A 29 17.77 16.03 -0.40
C GLY A 29 17.29 14.60 -0.19
N PRO A 30 16.57 14.03 -1.17
CA PRO A 30 16.15 12.63 -1.20
C PRO A 30 17.31 11.70 -1.61
N LEU A 31 17.10 10.40 -1.39
CA LEU A 31 17.82 9.36 -2.10
C LEU A 31 17.08 9.06 -3.40
N VAL A 32 17.61 9.49 -4.53
CA VAL A 32 16.99 9.28 -5.83
C VAL A 32 17.41 7.93 -6.40
N LEU A 33 16.52 6.94 -6.37
CA LEU A 33 16.76 5.61 -6.92
C LEU A 33 16.43 5.59 -8.42
N GLU A 34 17.29 4.94 -9.21
CA GLU A 34 17.17 4.85 -10.67
C GLU A 34 16.77 3.45 -11.13
N ARG A 35 17.33 2.39 -10.53
CA ARG A 35 17.07 1.01 -10.93
C ARG A 35 17.18 0.04 -9.79
N GLY A 36 16.58 -1.15 -9.96
CA GLY A 36 16.68 -2.25 -9.02
C GLY A 36 17.03 -3.57 -9.72
N GLN A 37 17.72 -4.48 -9.02
CA GLN A 37 18.03 -5.82 -9.50
C GLN A 37 18.17 -6.78 -8.31
N GLY A 38 17.38 -7.84 -8.28
CA GLY A 38 17.32 -8.76 -7.15
C GLY A 38 17.02 -8.01 -5.85
N VAL A 39 17.89 -8.08 -4.86
CA VAL A 39 17.75 -7.38 -3.58
C VAL A 39 18.43 -6.02 -3.53
N HIS A 40 18.96 -5.54 -4.64
CA HIS A 40 19.71 -4.30 -4.69
C HIS A 40 18.97 -3.20 -5.43
N VAL A 41 19.14 -1.98 -4.95
CA VAL A 41 18.75 -0.76 -5.66
C VAL A 41 19.98 0.12 -5.89
N TYR A 42 19.91 0.98 -6.89
CA TYR A 42 20.99 1.86 -7.29
C TYR A 42 20.46 3.28 -7.42
N ASP A 43 21.21 4.22 -6.89
CA ASP A 43 20.89 5.64 -7.06
C ASP A 43 21.38 6.18 -8.42
N THR A 44 21.05 7.43 -8.71
CA THR A 44 21.43 8.12 -9.95
C THR A 44 22.94 8.36 -10.11
N THR A 45 23.74 8.07 -9.08
CA THR A 45 25.20 8.08 -9.16
C THR A 45 25.80 6.71 -9.43
N GLY A 46 24.95 5.66 -9.49
CA GLY A 46 25.36 4.27 -9.65
C GLY A 46 25.73 3.57 -8.34
N LYS A 47 25.61 4.23 -7.21
CA LYS A 47 25.89 3.61 -5.91
C LYS A 47 24.83 2.56 -5.58
N ARG A 48 25.29 1.40 -5.14
CA ARG A 48 24.48 0.23 -4.80
C ARG A 48 24.11 0.22 -3.32
N TYR A 49 22.86 -0.16 -3.05
CA TYR A 49 22.31 -0.35 -1.71
C TYR A 49 21.58 -1.69 -1.63
N ILE A 50 21.51 -2.29 -0.46
CA ILE A 50 20.62 -3.42 -0.17
C ILE A 50 19.26 -2.86 0.22
N GLU A 51 18.22 -3.25 -0.49
CA GLU A 51 16.83 -2.87 -0.18
C GLU A 51 16.22 -3.87 0.81
N GLY A 52 16.41 -3.59 2.11
CA GLY A 52 15.98 -4.46 3.19
C GLY A 52 14.48 -4.46 3.50
N LEU A 53 13.72 -3.51 2.93
CA LEU A 53 12.27 -3.41 3.12
C LEU A 53 11.47 -3.99 1.95
N ALA A 54 12.14 -4.58 0.94
CA ALA A 54 11.49 -5.10 -0.25
C ALA A 54 10.51 -4.08 -0.88
N GLY A 55 10.96 -2.82 -1.08
CA GLY A 55 10.13 -1.75 -1.63
C GLY A 55 8.89 -1.47 -0.80
N LEU A 56 9.00 -1.47 0.51
CA LEU A 56 7.91 -1.38 1.49
C LEU A 56 6.92 -2.56 1.35
N TRP A 57 7.48 -3.78 1.32
CA TRP A 57 6.77 -5.07 1.21
C TRP A 57 6.10 -5.36 -0.15
N CYS A 58 6.45 -4.60 -1.19
CA CYS A 58 5.84 -4.76 -2.51
C CYS A 58 6.69 -5.60 -3.49
N THR A 59 7.98 -5.81 -3.22
CA THR A 59 8.92 -6.52 -4.10
C THR A 59 9.54 -7.74 -3.43
N GLY A 60 8.71 -8.58 -2.80
CA GLY A 60 9.17 -9.77 -2.08
C GLY A 60 9.95 -10.78 -2.92
N LEU A 61 9.80 -10.78 -4.24
CA LEU A 61 10.57 -11.60 -5.19
C LEU A 61 11.81 -10.88 -5.76
N GLY A 62 12.09 -9.67 -5.27
CA GLY A 62 13.17 -8.82 -5.78
C GLY A 62 12.77 -8.01 -7.01
N TYR A 63 13.72 -7.17 -7.44
CA TYR A 63 13.58 -6.32 -8.62
C TYR A 63 14.04 -7.06 -9.89
N GLY A 64 13.42 -6.75 -11.02
CA GLY A 64 13.82 -7.30 -12.32
C GLY A 64 13.46 -8.78 -12.48
N ASN A 65 12.33 -9.22 -11.92
CA ASN A 65 11.83 -10.56 -12.17
C ASN A 65 11.18 -10.62 -13.56
N GLU A 66 11.87 -11.21 -14.52
CA GLU A 66 11.45 -11.24 -15.94
C GLU A 66 10.11 -11.96 -16.15
N GLU A 67 9.83 -13.02 -15.40
CA GLU A 67 8.55 -13.73 -15.50
C GLU A 67 7.37 -12.83 -15.16
N LEU A 68 7.50 -12.01 -14.09
CA LEU A 68 6.46 -11.05 -13.70
C LEU A 68 6.36 -9.89 -14.68
N ILE A 69 7.49 -9.43 -15.22
CA ILE A 69 7.53 -8.33 -16.21
C ILE A 69 6.80 -8.76 -17.47
N GLU A 70 7.12 -9.91 -18.03
CA GLU A 70 6.50 -10.41 -19.25
C GLU A 70 5.01 -10.74 -19.04
N ALA A 71 4.65 -11.37 -17.93
CA ALA A 71 3.24 -11.62 -17.62
C ALA A 71 2.42 -10.33 -17.54
N ALA A 72 2.98 -9.27 -16.93
CA ALA A 72 2.33 -7.97 -16.87
C ALA A 72 2.25 -7.30 -18.26
N ALA A 73 3.35 -7.35 -19.05
CA ALA A 73 3.39 -6.78 -20.38
C ALA A 73 2.39 -7.46 -21.33
N ASP A 74 2.30 -8.77 -21.30
CA ASP A 74 1.37 -9.53 -22.12
C ASP A 74 -0.08 -9.26 -21.73
N GLN A 75 -0.38 -9.20 -20.44
CA GLN A 75 -1.72 -8.85 -20.00
C GLN A 75 -2.08 -7.40 -20.40
N MET A 76 -1.15 -6.46 -20.32
CA MET A 76 -1.37 -5.07 -20.74
C MET A 76 -1.60 -4.96 -22.26
N ARG A 77 -0.94 -5.76 -23.10
CA ARG A 77 -1.20 -5.86 -24.54
C ARG A 77 -2.59 -6.41 -24.84
N LYS A 78 -3.04 -7.42 -24.07
CA LYS A 78 -4.35 -8.09 -24.23
C LYS A 78 -5.50 -7.21 -23.72
N LEU A 79 -5.39 -6.71 -22.51
CA LEU A 79 -6.38 -5.86 -21.83
C LEU A 79 -5.69 -5.10 -20.69
N SER A 80 -5.31 -3.86 -20.95
CA SER A 80 -4.55 -3.03 -20.01
C SER A 80 -5.35 -2.61 -18.78
N PHE A 81 -6.66 -2.45 -18.90
CA PHE A 81 -7.54 -2.08 -17.79
C PHE A 81 -8.99 -2.46 -18.05
N THR A 82 -9.68 -2.89 -17.00
CA THR A 82 -11.13 -2.91 -16.89
C THR A 82 -11.53 -2.80 -15.41
N HIS A 83 -12.77 -2.39 -15.15
CA HIS A 83 -13.31 -2.32 -13.80
C HIS A 83 -14.22 -3.53 -13.51
N LEU A 84 -14.49 -3.79 -12.23
CA LEU A 84 -15.37 -4.88 -11.79
C LEU A 84 -16.80 -4.42 -11.44
N PHE A 85 -17.17 -3.17 -11.77
CA PHE A 85 -18.51 -2.66 -11.52
C PHE A 85 -19.52 -3.17 -12.56
N GLY A 86 -20.80 -3.24 -12.16
CA GLY A 86 -21.89 -3.58 -13.06
C GLY A 86 -21.81 -4.97 -13.70
N GLY A 87 -21.18 -5.93 -12.99
CA GLY A 87 -21.08 -7.32 -13.46
C GLY A 87 -19.96 -7.55 -14.49
N ARG A 88 -19.09 -6.59 -14.74
CA ARG A 88 -17.89 -6.79 -15.58
C ARG A 88 -16.83 -7.56 -14.82
N SER A 89 -16.04 -8.34 -15.53
CA SER A 89 -14.93 -9.12 -14.98
C SER A 89 -13.87 -9.39 -16.03
N HIS A 90 -12.75 -9.96 -15.59
CA HIS A 90 -11.67 -10.43 -16.45
C HIS A 90 -10.96 -11.62 -15.81
N GLU A 91 -10.37 -12.44 -16.64
CA GLU A 91 -9.75 -13.71 -16.26
C GLU A 91 -8.72 -13.60 -15.12
N PRO A 92 -7.73 -12.67 -15.13
CA PRO A 92 -6.76 -12.56 -14.04
C PRO A 92 -7.39 -12.26 -12.67
N ALA A 93 -8.46 -11.46 -12.61
CA ALA A 93 -9.13 -11.18 -11.34
C ALA A 93 -9.87 -12.42 -10.81
N ILE A 94 -10.48 -13.21 -11.71
CA ILE A 94 -11.14 -14.47 -11.34
C ILE A 94 -10.11 -15.45 -10.80
N ALA A 95 -9.05 -15.73 -11.55
CA ALA A 95 -8.00 -16.66 -11.18
C ALA A 95 -7.32 -16.27 -9.84
N LEU A 96 -7.03 -14.98 -9.65
CA LEU A 96 -6.48 -14.48 -8.39
C LEU A 96 -7.45 -14.67 -7.22
N ALA A 97 -8.74 -14.41 -7.42
CA ALA A 97 -9.74 -14.59 -6.38
C ALA A 97 -9.89 -16.08 -5.98
N GLU A 98 -9.83 -16.99 -6.96
CA GLU A 98 -9.84 -18.44 -6.72
C GLU A 98 -8.60 -18.86 -5.92
N LYS A 99 -7.42 -18.40 -6.32
CA LYS A 99 -6.16 -18.69 -5.60
C LYS A 99 -6.15 -18.15 -4.17
N ILE A 100 -6.64 -16.93 -3.96
CA ILE A 100 -6.78 -16.37 -2.61
C ILE A 100 -7.71 -17.23 -1.75
N LYS A 101 -8.83 -17.70 -2.28
CA LYS A 101 -9.76 -18.57 -1.55
C LYS A 101 -9.13 -19.91 -1.20
N GLU A 102 -8.32 -20.48 -2.10
CA GLU A 102 -7.60 -21.73 -1.87
C GLU A 102 -6.60 -21.64 -0.71
N ILE A 103 -5.81 -20.56 -0.67
CA ILE A 103 -4.73 -20.39 0.32
C ILE A 103 -5.19 -19.67 1.60
N SER A 104 -6.42 -19.18 1.66
CA SER A 104 -6.93 -18.45 2.82
C SER A 104 -7.00 -19.36 4.05
N PRO A 105 -6.46 -18.93 5.21
CA PRO A 105 -6.52 -19.70 6.45
C PRO A 105 -7.92 -19.78 7.06
N ALA A 106 -8.87 -19.03 6.53
CA ALA A 106 -10.27 -19.01 6.95
C ALA A 106 -11.19 -19.24 5.74
N PRO A 107 -12.37 -19.89 5.94
CA PRO A 107 -13.32 -20.08 4.86
C PRO A 107 -13.83 -18.72 4.35
N THR A 108 -13.45 -18.35 3.15
CA THR A 108 -13.87 -17.12 2.48
C THR A 108 -14.75 -17.48 1.28
N SER A 109 -15.88 -16.79 1.12
CA SER A 109 -16.79 -17.02 -0.01
C SER A 109 -16.47 -16.13 -1.21
N LYS A 110 -16.04 -14.91 -0.97
CA LYS A 110 -15.78 -13.88 -1.99
C LYS A 110 -14.51 -13.08 -1.67
N VAL A 111 -13.87 -12.57 -2.70
CA VAL A 111 -12.74 -11.65 -2.62
C VAL A 111 -13.18 -10.30 -3.17
N PHE A 112 -12.83 -9.24 -2.46
CA PHE A 112 -13.05 -7.86 -2.89
C PHE A 112 -11.69 -7.16 -2.98
N PHE A 113 -11.31 -6.75 -4.18
CA PHE A 113 -10.04 -6.08 -4.44
C PHE A 113 -10.13 -4.58 -4.15
N THR A 114 -9.07 -4.05 -3.56
CA THR A 114 -8.89 -2.61 -3.28
C THR A 114 -7.49 -2.19 -3.66
N SER A 115 -7.25 -0.87 -3.77
CA SER A 115 -5.95 -0.34 -4.15
C SER A 115 -4.94 -0.28 -2.99
N SER A 116 -5.40 -0.44 -1.75
CA SER A 116 -4.52 -0.41 -0.56
C SER A 116 -5.12 -1.15 0.63
N GLY A 117 -4.28 -1.53 1.59
CA GLY A 117 -4.72 -2.09 2.87
C GLY A 117 -5.58 -1.12 3.69
N SER A 118 -5.35 0.19 3.56
CA SER A 118 -6.18 1.23 4.19
C SER A 118 -7.60 1.21 3.66
N GLU A 119 -7.76 1.15 2.34
CA GLU A 119 -9.07 1.03 1.68
C GLU A 119 -9.75 -0.30 1.99
N ALA A 120 -8.98 -1.39 2.06
CA ALA A 120 -9.51 -2.69 2.47
C ALA A 120 -10.11 -2.62 3.87
N ASN A 121 -9.41 -2.01 4.82
CA ASN A 121 -9.92 -1.81 6.17
C ASN A 121 -11.16 -0.92 6.23
N ASP A 122 -11.18 0.18 5.51
CA ASP A 122 -12.36 1.06 5.43
C ASP A 122 -13.57 0.34 4.80
N SER A 123 -13.32 -0.47 3.77
CA SER A 123 -14.35 -1.30 3.14
C SER A 123 -14.89 -2.36 4.08
N GLN A 124 -14.03 -3.04 4.85
CA GLN A 124 -14.45 -4.02 5.88
C GLN A 124 -15.31 -3.35 6.97
N ILE A 125 -14.97 -2.14 7.42
CA ILE A 125 -15.78 -1.41 8.39
C ILE A 125 -17.16 -1.12 7.82
N LYS A 126 -17.25 -0.61 6.60
CA LYS A 126 -18.52 -0.33 5.93
C LYS A 126 -19.35 -1.59 5.77
N LEU A 127 -18.75 -2.70 5.34
CA LEU A 127 -19.42 -3.99 5.21
C LEU A 127 -19.93 -4.53 6.54
N ALA A 128 -19.11 -4.41 7.61
CA ALA A 128 -19.54 -4.81 8.95
C ALA A 128 -20.75 -4.01 9.46
N TRP A 129 -20.77 -2.70 9.19
CA TRP A 129 -21.90 -1.84 9.54
C TRP A 129 -23.15 -2.17 8.71
N TYR A 130 -22.98 -2.33 7.39
CA TYR A 130 -24.07 -2.73 6.50
C TYR A 130 -24.69 -4.08 6.93
N TYR A 131 -23.85 -5.08 7.16
CA TYR A 131 -24.26 -6.38 7.63
C TYR A 131 -25.04 -6.33 8.95
N ASN A 132 -24.54 -5.57 9.93
CA ASN A 132 -25.25 -5.42 11.21
C ASN A 132 -26.57 -4.66 11.06
N ASN A 133 -26.63 -3.65 10.20
CA ASN A 133 -27.88 -2.95 9.88
C ASN A 133 -28.91 -3.91 9.28
N ALA A 134 -28.53 -4.70 8.29
CA ALA A 134 -29.40 -5.69 7.64
C ALA A 134 -29.91 -6.76 8.61
N ARG A 135 -29.17 -7.04 9.69
CA ARG A 135 -29.57 -7.96 10.77
C ARG A 135 -30.38 -7.30 11.89
N GLY A 136 -30.85 -6.08 11.73
CA GLY A 136 -31.60 -5.36 12.75
C GLY A 136 -30.74 -4.92 13.97
N LYS A 137 -29.41 -4.84 13.81
CA LYS A 137 -28.47 -4.46 14.87
C LYS A 137 -27.74 -3.12 14.56
N PRO A 138 -28.46 -2.01 14.28
CA PRO A 138 -27.86 -0.77 13.78
C PRO A 138 -26.92 -0.09 14.78
N ARG A 139 -27.01 -0.41 16.06
CA ARG A 139 -26.12 0.13 17.10
C ARG A 139 -24.77 -0.62 17.21
N LYS A 140 -24.61 -1.76 16.54
CA LYS A 140 -23.35 -2.55 16.56
C LYS A 140 -22.33 -1.97 15.60
N LYS A 141 -21.74 -0.81 15.96
CA LYS A 141 -20.84 -0.01 15.14
C LYS A 141 -19.41 0.07 15.69
N LYS A 142 -19.17 -0.36 16.92
CA LYS A 142 -17.86 -0.25 17.55
C LYS A 142 -16.85 -1.13 16.84
N ILE A 143 -15.69 -0.55 16.52
CA ILE A 143 -14.54 -1.25 15.95
C ILE A 143 -13.41 -1.16 16.98
N ILE A 144 -12.76 -2.29 17.24
CA ILE A 144 -11.64 -2.37 18.18
C ILE A 144 -10.36 -2.47 17.37
N GLY A 145 -9.44 -1.53 17.56
CA GLY A 145 -8.09 -1.56 17.03
C GLY A 145 -7.11 -2.16 18.06
N ARG A 146 -6.05 -2.81 17.59
CA ARG A 146 -5.00 -3.31 18.48
C ARG A 146 -4.07 -2.17 18.89
N MET A 147 -3.68 -2.14 20.16
CA MET A 147 -2.69 -1.19 20.68
C MET A 147 -1.36 -1.37 19.93
N ARG A 148 -0.71 -0.26 19.55
CA ARG A 148 0.53 -0.25 18.76
C ARG A 148 0.41 -0.96 17.39
N GLY A 149 -0.82 -1.23 16.92
CA GLY A 149 -1.07 -1.79 15.59
C GLY A 149 -1.09 -0.71 14.51
N TYR A 150 -0.61 -1.02 13.32
CA TYR A 150 -0.84 -0.24 12.12
C TYR A 150 -2.07 -0.80 11.39
N HIS A 151 -3.06 0.05 11.15
CA HIS A 151 -4.33 -0.36 10.50
C HIS A 151 -4.60 0.43 9.21
N GLY A 152 -3.69 1.30 8.80
CA GLY A 152 -3.83 2.15 7.63
C GLY A 152 -3.77 3.64 7.96
N VAL A 153 -3.90 4.47 6.94
CA VAL A 153 -3.74 5.93 7.01
C VAL A 153 -4.95 6.71 6.50
N THR A 154 -6.01 6.04 6.04
CA THR A 154 -7.30 6.68 5.78
C THR A 154 -7.99 7.06 7.08
N ILE A 155 -8.97 7.96 7.04
CA ILE A 155 -9.63 8.50 8.23
C ILE A 155 -10.14 7.38 9.15
N ALA A 156 -10.84 6.38 8.63
CA ALA A 156 -11.42 5.32 9.44
C ALA A 156 -10.35 4.33 9.93
N SER A 157 -9.40 3.94 9.09
CA SER A 157 -8.33 3.02 9.49
C SER A 157 -7.33 3.66 10.45
N ALA A 158 -6.99 4.94 10.28
CA ALA A 158 -6.14 5.69 11.22
C ALA A 158 -6.79 5.89 12.58
N SER A 159 -8.11 6.10 12.62
CA SER A 159 -8.87 6.27 13.85
C SER A 159 -8.89 5.04 14.77
N LYS A 160 -8.57 3.85 14.22
CA LYS A 160 -8.39 2.62 14.99
C LYS A 160 -7.09 2.58 15.81
N LYS A 161 -6.18 3.51 15.58
CA LYS A 161 -4.96 3.63 16.37
C LYS A 161 -5.39 3.97 17.80
N SER A 162 -5.23 3.04 18.75
CA SER A 162 -5.43 3.36 20.15
C SER A 162 -4.54 4.55 20.47
N ARG A 163 -5.08 5.59 21.06
CA ARG A 163 -4.29 6.68 21.65
C ARG A 163 -3.38 6.02 22.69
N GLY A 164 -2.18 5.62 22.26
CA GLY A 164 -1.09 5.45 23.19
C GLY A 164 -0.97 6.81 23.86
N SER A 165 -0.98 6.84 25.18
CA SER A 165 -0.73 8.03 25.96
C SER A 165 0.34 8.86 25.26
N ASP A 166 -0.05 10.01 24.71
CA ASP A 166 0.90 11.04 24.33
C ASP A 166 1.62 11.41 25.63
N PRO A 167 2.92 11.17 25.78
CA PRO A 167 3.64 11.50 27.01
C PRO A 167 3.63 13.01 27.29
N GLN A 168 3.10 13.82 26.39
CA GLN A 168 3.07 15.29 26.49
C GLN A 168 1.66 15.88 26.55
N GLY A 169 0.58 15.08 26.68
CA GLY A 169 -0.76 15.57 27.03
C GLY A 169 -1.37 16.59 26.06
N ARG A 170 -0.98 16.58 24.78
CA ARG A 170 -1.56 17.44 23.77
C ARG A 170 -2.73 16.73 23.09
N SER A 171 -3.91 17.10 23.50
CA SER A 171 -5.22 16.76 22.90
C SER A 171 -5.38 17.32 21.50
#